data_677c8d3587e23c83a15379d56d70b120
#
_entry.id   677c8d3587e23c83a15379d56d70b120
#
_cell.length_a   1.000
_cell.length_b   1.000
_cell.length_c   1.000
_cell.angle_alpha   90.00
_cell.angle_beta   90.00
_cell.angle_gamma   90.00
#
_symmetry.space_group_name_H-M   'P 1'
#
loop_
_entity.id
_entity.type
_entity.pdbx_description
1 polymer ?
#
loop_
_entity_poly.entity_id
_entity_poly.type
_entity_poly.pdbx_seq_one_letter_code
_entity_poly.pdbx_strand_id
1 'polypeptide(L)'
;MKLDTKILTLLVLLLGFCQVSKAQDYPSITPSMSITTADGETSDDDNYSGSAPIRAALKANVADDIGWDCHYEWRIFHDNDTIPYIIRYEENTDLEFNQSGLHRIFLYAKFTKDDMTLEQNNEDSPLSITVSESILQMPNAFSPNGDGINDIYKAKDGYQSLTEFHAYIFNRWGQKLFEWSNPADGWDGTYKGKPVKDGVYFCLVKAKGADGKTYNIKRDVNLLRGYIENSTTNE
;
A
#
# COMPACT_ATOMS: atom_id res chain seq x y z
N MET A 1 -59.89 -21.87 47.93
CA MET A 1 -60.18 -21.49 46.56
C MET A 1 -59.50 -22.52 45.67
N LYS A 2 -60.26 -23.51 45.15
CA LYS A 2 -59.69 -24.54 44.28
C LYS A 2 -59.65 -24.00 42.87
N LEU A 3 -58.46 -23.77 42.36
CA LEU A 3 -58.24 -23.33 40.97
C LEU A 3 -58.66 -24.49 40.06
N ASP A 4 -59.55 -24.18 39.12
CA ASP A 4 -60.14 -25.16 38.22
C ASP A 4 -59.06 -25.79 37.31
N THR A 5 -58.98 -27.12 37.36
CA THR A 5 -57.95 -27.91 36.65
C THR A 5 -58.00 -27.69 35.15
N LYS A 6 -59.14 -27.24 34.63
CA LYS A 6 -59.30 -26.89 33.20
C LYS A 6 -58.59 -25.56 32.81
N ILE A 7 -58.49 -24.61 33.74
CA ILE A 7 -57.78 -23.33 33.52
C ILE A 7 -56.27 -23.58 33.55
N LEU A 8 -55.79 -24.49 34.44
CA LEU A 8 -54.39 -24.85 34.53
C LEU A 8 -53.90 -25.58 33.24
N THR A 9 -54.75 -26.46 32.66
CA THR A 9 -54.43 -27.17 31.41
C THR A 9 -54.42 -26.23 30.22
N LEU A 10 -55.26 -25.18 30.18
CA LEU A 10 -55.28 -24.18 29.13
C LEU A 10 -54.07 -23.24 29.21
N LEU A 11 -53.60 -22.91 30.43
CA LEU A 11 -52.41 -22.09 30.64
C LEU A 11 -51.13 -22.81 30.25
N VAL A 12 -51.04 -24.12 30.48
CA VAL A 12 -49.87 -24.95 30.10
C VAL A 12 -49.84 -25.17 28.58
N LEU A 13 -51.02 -25.23 27.91
CA LEU A 13 -51.05 -25.31 26.44
C LEU A 13 -50.68 -23.98 25.75
N LEU A 14 -50.90 -22.84 26.40
CA LEU A 14 -50.51 -21.54 25.86
C LEU A 14 -49.00 -21.26 26.03
N LEU A 15 -48.33 -21.87 26.99
CA LEU A 15 -46.88 -21.77 27.23
C LEU A 15 -46.05 -22.72 26.36
N GLY A 16 -46.69 -23.68 25.65
CA GLY A 16 -46.03 -24.70 24.83
C GLY A 16 -45.69 -24.27 23.39
N PHE A 17 -46.10 -23.07 22.91
CA PHE A 17 -45.85 -22.60 21.57
C PHE A 17 -45.00 -21.32 21.51
N CYS A 18 -43.99 -21.18 22.36
CA CYS A 18 -42.90 -20.29 22.05
C CYS A 18 -41.99 -21.02 21.05
N GLN A 19 -42.42 -21.02 19.78
CA GLN A 19 -41.50 -21.33 18.69
C GLN A 19 -40.42 -20.25 18.75
N VAL A 20 -39.24 -20.59 19.23
CA VAL A 20 -38.05 -19.80 18.98
C VAL A 20 -37.84 -19.90 17.47
N SER A 21 -38.42 -18.92 16.74
CA SER A 21 -38.02 -18.72 15.36
C SER A 21 -36.53 -18.37 15.40
N LYS A 22 -35.68 -19.34 15.04
CA LYS A 22 -34.29 -19.00 14.71
C LYS A 22 -34.40 -17.95 13.63
N ALA A 23 -33.90 -16.75 13.90
CA ALA A 23 -33.65 -15.80 12.83
C ALA A 23 -32.82 -16.55 11.79
N GLN A 24 -33.28 -16.55 10.56
CA GLN A 24 -32.51 -17.13 9.48
C GLN A 24 -31.40 -16.13 9.21
N ASP A 25 -30.17 -16.49 9.61
CA ASP A 25 -29.01 -15.69 9.31
C ASP A 25 -28.74 -15.79 7.82
N TYR A 26 -28.69 -14.64 7.15
CA TYR A 26 -28.37 -14.52 5.74
C TYR A 26 -26.90 -14.16 5.59
N PRO A 27 -26.22 -14.63 4.53
CA PRO A 27 -24.84 -14.27 4.29
C PRO A 27 -24.67 -12.76 4.17
N SER A 28 -23.55 -12.28 4.70
CA SER A 28 -23.18 -10.87 4.68
C SER A 28 -21.69 -10.69 4.41
N ILE A 29 -21.32 -9.56 3.80
CA ILE A 29 -19.93 -9.18 3.56
C ILE A 29 -19.57 -7.95 4.37
N THR A 30 -18.31 -7.88 4.82
CA THR A 30 -17.72 -6.68 5.44
C THR A 30 -16.32 -6.48 4.86
N PRO A 31 -16.21 -5.94 3.63
CA PRO A 31 -14.94 -5.81 2.95
C PRO A 31 -13.95 -4.97 3.77
N SER A 32 -12.71 -5.42 3.83
CA SER A 32 -11.60 -4.70 4.45
C SER A 32 -10.31 -4.89 3.65
N MET A 33 -9.32 -4.06 3.92
CA MET A 33 -7.99 -4.21 3.35
C MET A 33 -6.91 -4.08 4.40
N SER A 34 -5.79 -4.78 4.17
CA SER A 34 -4.56 -4.61 4.94
C SER A 34 -3.45 -4.19 3.98
N ILE A 35 -2.86 -3.04 4.25
CA ILE A 35 -1.82 -2.43 3.43
C ILE A 35 -0.44 -2.83 3.94
N THR A 36 0.49 -3.04 3.00
CA THR A 36 1.92 -3.16 3.29
C THR A 36 2.69 -2.24 2.34
N THR A 37 3.47 -1.32 2.90
CA THR A 37 4.33 -0.42 2.15
C THR A 37 5.64 -1.08 1.74
N ALA A 38 6.41 -0.44 0.86
CA ALA A 38 7.74 -0.90 0.47
C ALA A 38 8.72 -1.00 1.66
N ASP A 39 8.54 -0.16 2.68
CA ASP A 39 9.37 -0.13 3.89
C ASP A 39 8.91 -1.16 4.94
N GLY A 40 7.82 -1.90 4.64
CA GLY A 40 7.27 -2.95 5.51
C GLY A 40 6.33 -2.42 6.60
N GLU A 41 5.94 -1.15 6.56
CA GLU A 41 4.88 -0.60 7.41
C GLU A 41 3.53 -1.18 7.01
N THR A 42 2.63 -1.35 7.97
CA THR A 42 1.29 -1.90 7.74
C THR A 42 0.21 -0.94 8.22
N SER A 43 -0.94 -0.94 7.53
CA SER A 43 -2.16 -0.22 7.92
C SER A 43 -3.37 -1.02 7.53
N ASP A 44 -4.44 -0.94 8.35
CA ASP A 44 -5.75 -1.54 8.09
C ASP A 44 -6.81 -0.45 7.79
N ASP A 45 -6.38 0.74 7.36
CA ASP A 45 -7.29 1.84 7.00
C ASP A 45 -8.01 1.56 5.68
N ASP A 46 -9.34 1.67 5.67
CA ASP A 46 -10.18 1.48 4.48
C ASP A 46 -10.01 2.61 3.43
N ASN A 47 -9.36 3.71 3.81
CA ASN A 47 -9.01 4.84 2.95
C ASN A 47 -7.53 5.20 3.17
N TYR A 48 -6.66 4.54 2.46
CA TYR A 48 -5.21 4.68 2.62
C TYR A 48 -4.61 5.66 1.60
N SER A 49 -3.59 6.41 2.02
CA SER A 49 -2.79 7.27 1.13
C SER A 49 -1.29 7.04 1.38
N GLY A 50 -0.52 6.84 0.31
CA GLY A 50 0.90 6.54 0.46
C GLY A 50 1.69 6.58 -0.83
N SER A 51 2.95 6.15 -0.72
CA SER A 51 3.93 6.08 -1.81
C SER A 51 3.93 4.70 -2.46
N ALA A 52 3.95 4.64 -3.80
CA ALA A 52 4.11 3.39 -4.54
C ALA A 52 5.51 2.76 -4.30
N PRO A 53 5.62 1.41 -4.35
CA PRO A 53 4.53 0.44 -4.51
C PRO A 53 3.74 0.22 -3.22
N ILE A 54 2.41 0.08 -3.33
CA ILE A 54 1.53 -0.24 -2.22
C ILE A 54 0.96 -1.62 -2.45
N ARG A 55 1.12 -2.52 -1.50
CA ARG A 55 0.48 -3.85 -1.53
C ARG A 55 -0.73 -3.84 -0.63
N ALA A 56 -1.86 -4.35 -1.14
CA ALA A 56 -3.09 -4.47 -0.40
C ALA A 56 -3.62 -5.91 -0.46
N ALA A 57 -3.85 -6.49 0.72
CA ALA A 57 -4.57 -7.73 0.88
C ALA A 57 -6.05 -7.38 1.10
N LEU A 58 -6.91 -7.70 0.14
CA LEU A 58 -8.34 -7.45 0.19
C LEU A 58 -9.07 -8.69 0.73
N LYS A 59 -9.99 -8.49 1.66
CA LYS A 59 -10.78 -9.56 2.28
C LYS A 59 -12.26 -9.23 2.23
N ALA A 60 -13.08 -10.20 1.81
CA ALA A 60 -14.54 -10.06 1.78
C ALA A 60 -15.15 -10.12 3.18
N ASN A 61 -14.52 -10.84 4.12
CA ASN A 61 -15.00 -11.12 5.48
C ASN A 61 -16.48 -11.53 5.48
N VAL A 62 -16.73 -12.70 4.91
CA VAL A 62 -18.07 -13.25 4.76
C VAL A 62 -18.55 -13.88 6.08
N ALA A 63 -19.80 -13.66 6.43
CA ALA A 63 -20.46 -14.30 7.55
C ALA A 63 -21.73 -15.02 7.08
N ASP A 64 -22.12 -16.09 7.80
CA ASP A 64 -23.37 -16.85 7.66
C ASP A 64 -23.62 -17.46 6.24
N ASP A 65 -22.54 -17.77 5.53
CA ASP A 65 -22.56 -18.32 4.17
C ASP A 65 -22.73 -19.86 4.09
N ILE A 66 -22.89 -20.54 5.23
CA ILE A 66 -22.97 -22.02 5.26
C ILE A 66 -24.13 -22.53 4.41
N GLY A 67 -23.80 -23.29 3.37
CA GLY A 67 -24.76 -23.91 2.44
C GLY A 67 -25.27 -22.95 1.36
N TRP A 68 -24.62 -21.79 1.18
CA TRP A 68 -24.82 -20.92 0.02
C TRP A 68 -23.72 -21.13 -1.01
N ASP A 69 -24.07 -20.95 -2.27
CA ASP A 69 -23.12 -20.83 -3.36
C ASP A 69 -22.73 -19.35 -3.48
N CYS A 70 -21.42 -19.07 -3.38
CA CYS A 70 -20.89 -17.71 -3.22
C CYS A 70 -20.08 -17.32 -4.44
N HIS A 71 -20.38 -16.17 -5.02
CA HIS A 71 -19.63 -15.56 -6.12
C HIS A 71 -19.19 -14.17 -5.72
N TYR A 72 -17.92 -13.88 -5.92
CA TYR A 72 -17.29 -12.59 -5.58
C TYR A 72 -16.77 -11.95 -6.85
N GLU A 73 -16.83 -10.60 -6.90
CA GLU A 73 -16.24 -9.82 -7.97
C GLU A 73 -15.69 -8.50 -7.40
N TRP A 74 -14.37 -8.44 -7.25
CA TRP A 74 -13.67 -7.21 -6.93
C TRP A 74 -13.47 -6.40 -8.22
N ARG A 75 -13.87 -5.13 -8.20
CA ARG A 75 -13.69 -4.17 -9.30
C ARG A 75 -12.88 -2.99 -8.81
N ILE A 76 -11.75 -2.74 -9.47
CA ILE A 76 -10.87 -1.61 -9.12
C ILE A 76 -10.89 -0.60 -10.26
N PHE A 77 -11.20 0.65 -9.91
CA PHE A 77 -11.29 1.78 -10.82
C PHE A 77 -10.19 2.78 -10.51
N HIS A 78 -9.65 3.43 -11.52
CA HIS A 78 -8.67 4.49 -11.39
C HIS A 78 -9.34 5.86 -11.57
N ASP A 79 -9.07 6.78 -10.68
CA ASP A 79 -9.62 8.13 -10.65
C ASP A 79 -11.14 8.16 -10.95
N ASN A 80 -11.55 8.83 -12.01
CA ASN A 80 -12.93 8.94 -12.45
C ASN A 80 -13.32 7.94 -13.53
N ASP A 81 -12.49 6.95 -13.81
CA ASP A 81 -12.82 5.94 -14.80
C ASP A 81 -14.11 5.20 -14.44
N THR A 82 -14.90 4.87 -15.46
CA THR A 82 -16.14 4.10 -15.33
C THR A 82 -15.98 2.64 -15.69
N ILE A 83 -14.81 2.27 -16.20
CA ILE A 83 -14.44 0.90 -16.54
C ILE A 83 -13.37 0.45 -15.56
N PRO A 84 -13.57 -0.69 -14.85
CA PRO A 84 -12.54 -1.20 -13.94
C PRO A 84 -11.32 -1.65 -14.75
N TYR A 85 -10.11 -1.29 -14.29
CA TYR A 85 -8.86 -1.72 -14.90
C TYR A 85 -8.35 -3.05 -14.33
N ILE A 86 -8.86 -3.46 -13.15
CA ILE A 86 -8.64 -4.79 -12.54
C ILE A 86 -9.99 -5.38 -12.14
N ILE A 87 -10.18 -6.67 -12.43
CA ILE A 87 -11.28 -7.48 -11.90
C ILE A 87 -10.67 -8.75 -11.30
N ARG A 88 -11.18 -9.18 -10.13
CA ARG A 88 -10.82 -10.41 -9.44
C ARG A 88 -12.08 -11.11 -8.95
N TYR A 89 -12.06 -12.45 -8.95
CA TYR A 89 -13.25 -13.27 -8.61
C TYR A 89 -13.04 -14.12 -7.35
N GLU A 90 -11.89 -14.03 -6.71
CA GLU A 90 -11.60 -14.72 -5.46
C GLU A 90 -12.28 -13.99 -4.28
N GLU A 91 -12.63 -14.73 -3.24
CA GLU A 91 -13.13 -14.14 -1.97
C GLU A 91 -12.13 -13.14 -1.39
N ASN A 92 -10.85 -13.53 -1.34
CA ASN A 92 -9.75 -12.69 -0.88
C ASN A 92 -8.69 -12.60 -1.98
N THR A 93 -8.08 -11.41 -2.16
CA THR A 93 -7.10 -11.21 -3.22
C THR A 93 -6.02 -10.21 -2.81
N ASP A 94 -4.81 -10.43 -3.32
CA ASP A 94 -3.67 -9.52 -3.11
C ASP A 94 -3.41 -8.71 -4.37
N LEU A 95 -3.25 -7.41 -4.22
CA LEU A 95 -2.99 -6.47 -5.33
C LEU A 95 -1.81 -5.56 -5.01
N GLU A 96 -1.11 -5.12 -6.06
CA GLU A 96 -0.06 -4.11 -5.96
C GLU A 96 -0.43 -2.88 -6.78
N PHE A 97 -0.38 -1.70 -6.16
CA PHE A 97 -0.73 -0.42 -6.75
C PHE A 97 0.55 0.37 -7.05
N ASN A 98 0.84 0.50 -8.34
CA ASN A 98 2.06 1.12 -8.88
C ASN A 98 1.76 2.36 -9.74
N GLN A 99 0.51 2.77 -9.86
CA GLN A 99 0.08 3.92 -10.62
C GLN A 99 -0.43 5.01 -9.67
N SER A 100 0.06 6.23 -9.85
CA SER A 100 -0.38 7.42 -9.09
C SER A 100 -1.83 7.75 -9.36
N GLY A 101 -2.55 8.22 -8.35
CA GLY A 101 -3.96 8.56 -8.42
C GLY A 101 -4.82 7.82 -7.39
N LEU A 102 -6.12 7.99 -7.49
CA LEU A 102 -7.11 7.36 -6.62
C LEU A 102 -7.55 6.02 -7.21
N HIS A 103 -7.40 4.95 -6.44
CA HIS A 103 -7.92 3.63 -6.76
C HIS A 103 -9.12 3.33 -5.87
N ARG A 104 -10.32 3.23 -6.48
CA ARG A 104 -11.57 2.89 -5.80
C ARG A 104 -11.82 1.40 -5.94
N ILE A 105 -12.10 0.73 -4.83
CA ILE A 105 -12.17 -0.73 -4.74
C ILE A 105 -13.57 -1.12 -4.28
N PHE A 106 -14.28 -1.84 -5.15
CA PHE A 106 -15.63 -2.32 -4.90
C PHE A 106 -15.65 -3.84 -4.87
N LEU A 107 -16.37 -4.39 -3.92
CA LEU A 107 -16.72 -5.81 -3.88
C LEU A 107 -18.19 -5.98 -4.19
N TYR A 108 -18.50 -6.85 -5.13
CA TYR A 108 -19.83 -7.36 -5.41
C TYR A 108 -19.86 -8.81 -5.00
N ALA A 109 -20.82 -9.20 -4.19
CA ALA A 109 -21.02 -10.59 -3.76
C ALA A 109 -22.42 -11.05 -4.10
N LYS A 110 -22.52 -12.24 -4.66
CA LYS A 110 -23.78 -12.90 -4.97
C LYS A 110 -23.83 -14.26 -4.28
N PHE A 111 -24.88 -14.45 -3.49
CA PHE A 111 -25.13 -15.68 -2.74
C PHE A 111 -26.40 -16.35 -3.29
N THR A 112 -26.30 -17.63 -3.61
CA THR A 112 -27.45 -18.42 -4.13
C THR A 112 -27.66 -19.66 -3.26
N LYS A 113 -28.93 -19.93 -2.96
CA LYS A 113 -29.33 -21.12 -2.25
C LYS A 113 -30.77 -21.49 -2.64
N ASP A 114 -30.97 -22.69 -3.18
CA ASP A 114 -32.22 -23.11 -3.77
C ASP A 114 -32.72 -22.07 -4.79
N ASP A 115 -33.92 -21.51 -4.60
CA ASP A 115 -34.49 -20.48 -5.47
C ASP A 115 -34.20 -19.04 -4.98
N MET A 116 -33.40 -18.90 -3.92
CA MET A 116 -33.04 -17.58 -3.36
C MET A 116 -31.73 -17.05 -3.95
N THR A 117 -31.72 -15.75 -4.23
CA THR A 117 -30.51 -14.99 -4.59
C THR A 117 -30.43 -13.72 -3.75
N LEU A 118 -29.26 -13.48 -3.17
CA LEU A 118 -28.91 -12.24 -2.47
C LEU A 118 -27.71 -11.61 -3.14
N GLU A 119 -27.77 -10.29 -3.36
CA GLU A 119 -26.65 -9.52 -3.90
C GLU A 119 -26.29 -8.43 -2.89
N GLN A 120 -25.00 -8.28 -2.65
CA GLN A 120 -24.44 -7.28 -1.74
C GLN A 120 -23.22 -6.63 -2.37
N ASN A 121 -22.97 -5.39 -1.99
CA ASN A 121 -21.78 -4.66 -2.42
C ASN A 121 -21.40 -3.60 -1.36
N ASN A 122 -20.27 -2.94 -1.55
CA ASN A 122 -19.82 -1.82 -0.71
C ASN A 122 -19.84 -0.47 -1.44
N GLU A 123 -20.77 -0.25 -2.38
CA GLU A 123 -20.83 1.00 -3.17
C GLU A 123 -21.03 2.24 -2.31
N ASP A 124 -21.77 2.12 -1.19
CA ASP A 124 -22.00 3.23 -0.26
C ASP A 124 -20.76 3.62 0.55
N SER A 125 -19.81 2.68 0.70
CA SER A 125 -18.54 2.88 1.42
C SER A 125 -17.43 2.08 0.75
N PRO A 126 -16.93 2.50 -0.42
CA PRO A 126 -15.86 1.81 -1.12
C PRO A 126 -14.54 1.93 -0.38
N LEU A 127 -13.73 0.87 -0.44
CA LEU A 127 -12.33 0.95 -0.04
C LEU A 127 -11.57 1.83 -1.04
N SER A 128 -10.55 2.55 -0.59
CA SER A 128 -9.77 3.39 -1.49
C SER A 128 -8.29 3.46 -1.15
N ILE A 129 -7.45 3.53 -2.20
CA ILE A 129 -6.02 3.75 -2.09
C ILE A 129 -5.65 4.94 -2.95
N THR A 130 -5.05 5.96 -2.35
CA THR A 130 -4.48 7.10 -3.07
C THR A 130 -2.96 6.95 -3.14
N VAL A 131 -2.44 6.70 -4.33
CA VAL A 131 -1.00 6.65 -4.59
C VAL A 131 -0.49 8.04 -4.95
N SER A 132 0.50 8.54 -4.19
CA SER A 132 1.09 9.87 -4.41
C SER A 132 1.82 9.96 -5.74
N GLU A 133 1.98 11.20 -6.26
CA GLU A 133 2.87 11.49 -7.38
C GLU A 133 4.33 11.25 -6.99
N SER A 134 5.18 11.05 -8.01
CA SER A 134 6.59 10.77 -7.78
C SER A 134 7.40 12.03 -7.47
N ILE A 135 8.33 11.91 -6.53
CA ILE A 135 9.33 12.93 -6.21
C ILE A 135 10.70 12.28 -6.15
N LEU A 136 11.69 12.89 -6.84
CA LEU A 136 13.09 12.49 -6.76
C LEU A 136 14.00 13.70 -6.86
N GLN A 137 14.89 13.85 -5.88
CA GLN A 137 15.95 14.85 -5.88
C GLN A 137 17.28 14.22 -5.47
N MET A 138 18.38 14.64 -6.13
CA MET A 138 19.74 14.22 -5.76
C MET A 138 20.51 15.39 -5.17
N PRO A 139 21.36 15.20 -4.15
CA PRO A 139 22.25 16.24 -3.66
C PRO A 139 23.34 16.57 -4.68
N ASN A 140 24.04 17.70 -4.50
CA ASN A 140 25.18 18.11 -5.32
C ASN A 140 26.53 17.93 -4.62
N ALA A 141 26.52 17.56 -3.34
CA ALA A 141 27.72 17.31 -2.55
C ALA A 141 27.41 16.32 -1.42
N PHE A 142 28.46 15.70 -0.88
CA PHE A 142 28.42 14.90 0.33
C PHE A 142 29.82 14.89 0.99
N SER A 143 29.86 14.53 2.27
CA SER A 143 31.07 14.59 3.10
C SER A 143 31.30 13.29 3.87
N PRO A 144 31.85 12.24 3.25
CA PRO A 144 32.09 10.97 3.92
C PRO A 144 33.28 11.06 4.89
N ASN A 145 33.08 11.76 6.02
CA ASN A 145 34.06 12.01 7.08
C ASN A 145 33.79 11.19 8.36
N GLY A 146 32.64 10.47 8.41
CA GLY A 146 32.25 9.61 9.53
C GLY A 146 31.57 10.33 10.69
N ASP A 147 31.07 11.56 10.49
CA ASP A 147 30.33 12.30 11.51
C ASP A 147 28.82 11.97 11.57
N GLY A 148 28.33 11.10 10.67
CA GLY A 148 26.93 10.70 10.56
C GLY A 148 26.06 11.64 9.73
N ILE A 149 26.63 12.72 9.18
CA ILE A 149 25.91 13.73 8.40
C ILE A 149 26.44 13.74 6.96
N ASN A 150 25.58 13.48 5.99
CA ASN A 150 25.94 13.45 4.55
C ASN A 150 27.13 12.52 4.20
N ASP A 151 27.35 11.47 4.99
CA ASP A 151 28.41 10.50 4.74
C ASP A 151 28.17 9.64 3.49
N ILE A 152 26.89 9.51 3.09
CA ILE A 152 26.47 8.70 1.94
C ILE A 152 25.80 9.60 0.90
N TYR A 153 26.28 9.53 -0.35
CA TYR A 153 25.63 10.16 -1.49
C TYR A 153 24.45 9.32 -1.97
N LYS A 154 23.25 9.73 -1.66
CA LYS A 154 21.98 9.05 -1.99
C LYS A 154 20.90 10.04 -2.43
N ALA A 155 19.71 9.54 -2.79
CA ALA A 155 18.55 10.40 -2.99
C ALA A 155 18.28 11.22 -1.71
N LYS A 156 17.83 12.48 -1.87
CA LYS A 156 17.39 13.28 -0.73
C LYS A 156 16.16 12.66 -0.10
N ASP A 157 16.05 12.80 1.22
CA ASP A 157 14.86 12.38 1.93
C ASP A 157 13.59 13.04 1.34
N GLY A 158 12.45 12.33 1.42
CA GLY A 158 11.19 12.75 0.79
C GLY A 158 11.05 12.32 -0.68
N TYR A 159 11.92 11.44 -1.20
CA TYR A 159 11.60 10.73 -2.45
C TYR A 159 10.38 9.83 -2.22
N GLN A 160 9.54 9.68 -3.25
CA GLN A 160 8.32 8.88 -3.14
C GLN A 160 7.85 8.38 -4.51
N SER A 161 7.05 7.33 -4.49
CA SER A 161 6.35 6.75 -5.64
C SER A 161 7.25 6.49 -6.85
N LEU A 162 8.44 5.93 -6.59
CA LEU A 162 9.37 5.50 -7.63
C LEU A 162 9.15 4.01 -7.92
N THR A 163 8.80 3.69 -9.16
CA THR A 163 8.60 2.30 -9.62
C THR A 163 9.88 1.67 -10.17
N GLU A 164 10.81 2.51 -10.63
CA GLU A 164 12.14 2.10 -11.11
C GLU A 164 13.16 3.12 -10.63
N PHE A 165 14.35 2.66 -10.22
CA PHE A 165 15.46 3.52 -9.85
C PHE A 165 16.79 2.83 -10.13
N HIS A 166 17.68 3.51 -10.85
CA HIS A 166 19.07 3.11 -11.08
C HIS A 166 19.97 4.33 -11.05
N ALA A 167 21.02 4.29 -10.25
CA ALA A 167 21.98 5.37 -10.11
C ALA A 167 23.42 4.87 -10.28
N TYR A 168 24.27 5.72 -10.85
CA TYR A 168 25.65 5.41 -11.19
C TYR A 168 26.55 6.59 -10.84
N ILE A 169 27.76 6.29 -10.31
CA ILE A 169 28.82 7.26 -10.11
C ILE A 169 29.97 7.01 -11.07
N PHE A 170 30.45 8.07 -11.70
CA PHE A 170 31.59 8.05 -12.61
C PHE A 170 32.66 9.04 -12.15
N ASN A 171 33.93 8.70 -12.42
CA ASN A 171 35.01 9.68 -12.32
C ASN A 171 35.09 10.55 -13.61
N ARG A 172 35.99 11.55 -13.60
CA ARG A 172 36.19 12.48 -14.75
C ARG A 172 36.64 11.81 -16.07
N TRP A 173 37.09 10.55 -16.01
CA TRP A 173 37.49 9.80 -17.21
C TRP A 173 36.36 8.88 -17.72
N GLY A 174 35.17 8.98 -17.14
CA GLY A 174 34.00 8.16 -17.51
C GLY A 174 34.05 6.73 -16.97
N GLN A 175 34.98 6.41 -16.07
CA GLN A 175 35.02 5.10 -15.40
C GLN A 175 33.90 5.03 -14.36
N LYS A 176 33.05 4.00 -14.43
CA LYS A 176 32.05 3.70 -13.41
C LYS A 176 32.72 3.23 -12.12
N LEU A 177 32.42 3.91 -11.02
CA LEU A 177 32.95 3.62 -9.69
C LEU A 177 31.95 2.86 -8.83
N PHE A 178 30.65 3.23 -8.91
CA PHE A 178 29.60 2.67 -8.07
C PHE A 178 28.26 2.65 -8.81
N GLU A 179 27.36 1.76 -8.40
CA GLU A 179 25.98 1.70 -8.85
C GLU A 179 25.07 1.15 -7.76
N TRP A 180 23.81 1.64 -7.74
CA TRP A 180 22.78 1.15 -6.83
C TRP A 180 21.40 1.30 -7.45
N SER A 181 20.42 0.53 -6.92
CA SER A 181 19.04 0.46 -7.45
C SER A 181 17.96 0.73 -6.42
N ASN A 182 18.30 0.98 -5.15
CA ASN A 182 17.35 1.42 -4.14
C ASN A 182 17.66 2.89 -3.78
N PRO A 183 16.72 3.85 -3.90
CA PRO A 183 16.98 5.25 -3.60
C PRO A 183 17.44 5.51 -2.16
N ALA A 184 17.13 4.62 -1.20
CA ALA A 184 17.62 4.69 0.18
C ALA A 184 19.10 4.37 0.32
N ASP A 185 19.65 3.55 -0.60
CA ASP A 185 21.07 3.22 -0.65
C ASP A 185 21.87 4.35 -1.31
N GLY A 186 23.21 4.27 -1.23
CA GLY A 186 24.05 5.27 -1.84
C GLY A 186 25.54 4.93 -1.83
N TRP A 187 26.34 5.87 -2.33
CA TRP A 187 27.78 5.76 -2.43
C TRP A 187 28.48 6.41 -1.23
N ASP A 188 29.38 5.66 -0.60
CA ASP A 188 30.18 6.07 0.57
C ASP A 188 31.50 6.77 0.20
N GLY A 189 31.74 7.10 -1.05
CA GLY A 189 33.00 7.70 -1.50
C GLY A 189 34.17 6.72 -1.61
N THR A 190 33.89 5.42 -1.74
CA THR A 190 34.94 4.40 -1.96
C THR A 190 34.87 3.78 -3.36
N TYR A 191 35.97 3.24 -3.81
CA TYR A 191 36.08 2.39 -5.00
C TYR A 191 36.96 1.17 -4.69
N LYS A 192 36.40 -0.04 -4.87
CA LYS A 192 37.07 -1.31 -4.53
C LYS A 192 37.60 -1.33 -3.08
N GLY A 193 36.78 -0.82 -2.14
CA GLY A 193 37.08 -0.79 -0.71
C GLY A 193 38.15 0.25 -0.28
N LYS A 194 38.52 1.16 -1.16
CA LYS A 194 39.48 2.25 -0.85
C LYS A 194 38.82 3.60 -1.06
N PRO A 195 38.99 4.59 -0.14
CA PRO A 195 38.52 5.95 -0.32
C PRO A 195 39.07 6.57 -1.62
N VAL A 196 38.20 7.19 -2.42
CA VAL A 196 38.65 7.97 -3.57
C VAL A 196 39.04 9.39 -3.12
N LYS A 197 39.78 10.13 -3.93
CA LYS A 197 40.22 11.50 -3.62
C LYS A 197 39.04 12.46 -3.58
N ASP A 198 39.14 13.49 -2.76
CA ASP A 198 38.22 14.62 -2.80
C ASP A 198 38.22 15.27 -4.18
N GLY A 199 37.06 15.78 -4.59
CA GLY A 199 36.89 16.37 -5.89
C GLY A 199 35.51 16.13 -6.51
N VAL A 200 35.40 16.39 -7.83
CA VAL A 200 34.16 16.28 -8.58
C VAL A 200 34.03 14.91 -9.24
N TYR A 201 32.88 14.31 -9.04
CA TYR A 201 32.41 13.06 -9.65
C TYR A 201 31.12 13.35 -10.42
N PHE A 202 30.62 12.40 -11.19
CA PHE A 202 29.42 12.55 -11.99
C PHE A 202 28.41 11.49 -11.59
N CYS A 203 27.19 11.92 -11.24
CA CYS A 203 26.06 11.05 -10.98
C CYS A 203 25.14 11.02 -12.21
N LEU A 204 24.75 9.82 -12.60
CA LEU A 204 23.67 9.58 -13.55
C LEU A 204 22.59 8.79 -12.85
N VAL A 205 21.35 9.32 -12.81
CA VAL A 205 20.18 8.60 -12.31
C VAL A 205 19.17 8.42 -13.42
N LYS A 206 18.66 7.19 -13.54
CA LYS A 206 17.49 6.85 -14.36
C LYS A 206 16.42 6.29 -13.42
N ALA A 207 15.28 6.93 -13.38
CA ALA A 207 14.17 6.49 -12.56
C ALA A 207 12.83 6.75 -13.27
N LYS A 208 11.78 6.02 -12.82
CA LYS A 208 10.43 6.18 -13.30
C LYS A 208 9.50 6.32 -12.09
N GLY A 209 8.59 7.27 -12.18
CA GLY A 209 7.57 7.50 -11.18
C GLY A 209 6.29 6.73 -11.46
N ALA A 210 5.49 6.51 -10.43
CA ALA A 210 4.15 5.94 -10.52
C ALA A 210 3.18 6.80 -11.35
N ASP A 211 3.45 8.11 -11.44
CA ASP A 211 2.77 9.09 -12.30
C ASP A 211 3.23 9.05 -13.77
N GLY A 212 4.08 8.08 -14.13
CA GLY A 212 4.67 7.95 -15.47
C GLY A 212 5.82 8.91 -15.76
N LYS A 213 6.18 9.80 -14.83
CA LYS A 213 7.31 10.73 -14.99
C LYS A 213 8.64 9.98 -15.07
N THR A 214 9.45 10.36 -16.05
CA THR A 214 10.79 9.80 -16.22
C THR A 214 11.85 10.77 -15.73
N TYR A 215 12.73 10.29 -14.86
CA TYR A 215 13.86 11.04 -14.33
C TYR A 215 15.15 10.61 -15.03
N ASN A 216 15.81 11.55 -15.69
CA ASN A 216 17.13 11.40 -16.28
C ASN A 216 18.05 12.48 -15.70
N ILE A 217 18.51 12.26 -14.44
CA ILE A 217 19.31 13.24 -13.72
C ILE A 217 20.78 13.01 -14.05
N LYS A 218 21.43 14.06 -14.54
CA LYS A 218 22.88 14.14 -14.71
C LYS A 218 23.37 15.26 -13.82
N ARG A 219 24.27 14.97 -12.89
CA ARG A 219 24.69 15.94 -11.88
C ARG A 219 26.16 15.76 -11.52
N ASP A 220 26.85 16.88 -11.33
CA ASP A 220 28.14 16.90 -10.67
C ASP A 220 27.96 16.66 -9.17
N VAL A 221 28.86 15.89 -8.59
CA VAL A 221 28.86 15.51 -7.18
C VAL A 221 30.19 15.91 -6.57
N ASN A 222 30.16 16.85 -5.62
CA ASN A 222 31.34 17.27 -4.88
C ASN A 222 31.55 16.35 -3.67
N LEU A 223 32.67 15.66 -3.62
CA LEU A 223 33.09 14.88 -2.46
C LEU A 223 34.08 15.72 -1.64
N LEU A 224 33.74 16.01 -0.38
CA LEU A 224 34.40 17.00 0.47
C LEU A 224 34.63 16.45 1.90
N ARG A 225 35.61 15.57 2.12
CA ARG A 225 35.87 14.96 3.44
C ARG A 225 36.34 15.95 4.52
N GLY A 226 36.93 17.06 4.12
CA GLY A 226 37.36 18.10 5.03
C GLY A 226 36.27 19.07 5.49
N TYR A 227 35.03 18.90 5.00
CA TYR A 227 33.91 19.77 5.37
C TYR A 227 33.26 19.26 6.65
N ILE A 228 33.27 20.07 7.72
CA ILE A 228 32.55 19.82 8.97
C ILE A 228 31.32 20.72 8.95
N GLU A 229 30.14 20.14 8.94
CA GLU A 229 28.88 20.89 9.08
C GLU A 229 28.73 21.26 10.56
N ASN A 230 29.03 22.52 10.91
CA ASN A 230 28.73 23.00 12.24
C ASN A 230 27.20 23.08 12.39
N SER A 231 26.63 22.19 13.19
CA SER A 231 25.26 22.35 13.67
C SER A 231 25.16 23.65 14.45
N THR A 232 24.69 24.73 13.82
CA THR A 232 24.23 25.92 14.52
C THR A 232 22.97 25.54 15.29
N THR A 233 23.15 25.15 16.55
CA THR A 233 22.08 25.23 17.54
C THR A 233 21.70 26.72 17.66
N ASN A 234 20.57 27.07 17.01
CA ASN A 234 19.92 28.33 17.35
C ASN A 234 19.30 28.14 18.73
N GLU A 235 19.87 28.86 19.73
CA GLU A 235 19.26 29.12 21.03
C GLU A 235 17.99 29.99 20.86
#